data_4079b1e2f4d24d8ee18a5f9b8387b12d
#
_entry.id   4079b1e2f4d24d8ee18a5f9b8387b12d
#
_cell.length_a   1.000
_cell.length_b   1.000
_cell.length_c   1.000
_cell.angle_alpha   90.00
_cell.angle_beta   90.00
_cell.angle_gamma   90.00
#
_symmetry.space_group_name_H-M   'P 1'
#
loop_
_entity.id
_entity.type
_entity.pdbx_description
1 polymer ?
#
loop_
_entity_poly.entity_id
_entity_poly.type
_entity_poly.pdbx_seq_one_letter_code
_entity_poly.pdbx_strand_id
1 'polypeptide(L)'
;MGLGEGRSIISGALNSELWKVVQLCDLNEELAWMRSHEFSLDNFTSSMDEMLANPEVDVVGIYTPDHLHATHILQALRAGKHVICTKPFLNDLSQAREVLEAQQQSGRMVMVGQSSRFFAPFTRQRKHFEGGEFGDLITVEAYYNADHRWFLKKGWAKTDAFKWLYGGLSHPVDLVRWYLPDIEEVMGYSSLSKNGCELGLKNHDTFQFIFKSAGGIPARVSGSFNSPVIPCERDSNMSCTLRCANGASQGDYYDLRYAWKMGGQSVVETFEDQDDYYFRFGGHSHHAGEYQNYIEYFARCLEAGETPKPDVREGIVTVALMQAMEESCAQGSPVKIREVLARQGLAELLSS
;
A
#
# COMPACT_ATOMS: atom_id res chain seq x y z
N MET A 1 0.81 -13.02 9.99
CA MET A 1 2.25 -13.25 10.26
C MET A 1 3.03 -11.96 10.08
N GLY A 2 4.16 -11.82 10.80
CA GLY A 2 4.89 -10.55 10.85
C GLY A 2 4.23 -9.56 11.81
N LEU A 3 4.36 -9.77 13.11
CA LEU A 3 3.57 -9.11 14.16
C LEU A 3 4.12 -7.74 14.59
N GLY A 4 5.25 -7.32 14.02
CA GLY A 4 5.77 -5.97 14.18
C GLY A 4 4.86 -4.94 13.51
N GLU A 5 4.64 -5.07 12.21
CA GLU A 5 3.76 -4.20 11.42
C GLU A 5 2.31 -4.73 11.37
N GLY A 6 2.10 -6.03 11.60
CA GLY A 6 0.77 -6.66 11.61
C GLY A 6 -0.14 -6.28 12.78
N ARG A 7 0.32 -5.44 13.72
CA ARG A 7 -0.43 -5.04 14.90
C ARG A 7 -1.76 -4.35 14.57
N SER A 8 -1.76 -3.49 13.55
CA SER A 8 -2.95 -2.75 13.14
C SER A 8 -4.02 -3.64 12.50
N ILE A 9 -3.62 -4.65 11.70
CA ILE A 9 -4.59 -5.58 11.10
C ILE A 9 -5.22 -6.51 12.15
N ILE A 10 -4.48 -6.91 13.17
CA ILE A 10 -5.04 -7.69 14.29
C ILE A 10 -6.14 -6.88 14.98
N SER A 11 -5.87 -5.60 15.28
CA SER A 11 -6.86 -4.71 15.89
C SER A 11 -8.10 -4.56 15.01
N GLY A 12 -7.93 -4.33 13.70
CA GLY A 12 -9.05 -4.26 12.75
C GLY A 12 -9.86 -5.56 12.70
N ALA A 13 -9.20 -6.72 12.67
CA ALA A 13 -9.88 -8.01 12.63
C ALA A 13 -10.66 -8.33 13.92
N LEU A 14 -10.14 -7.93 15.08
CA LEU A 14 -10.83 -8.12 16.36
C LEU A 14 -12.04 -7.19 16.55
N ASN A 15 -12.11 -6.10 15.80
CA ASN A 15 -13.26 -5.21 15.81
C ASN A 15 -14.31 -5.58 14.76
N SER A 16 -13.98 -6.42 13.80
CA SER A 16 -14.86 -6.82 12.72
C SER A 16 -15.66 -8.08 13.09
N GLU A 17 -16.94 -8.09 12.77
CA GLU A 17 -17.79 -9.28 12.88
C GLU A 17 -17.57 -10.30 11.74
N LEU A 18 -16.85 -9.90 10.68
CA LEU A 18 -16.57 -10.73 9.51
C LEU A 18 -15.29 -11.58 9.66
N TRP A 19 -14.50 -11.33 10.71
CA TRP A 19 -13.21 -11.97 10.91
C TRP A 19 -13.06 -12.61 12.29
N LYS A 20 -12.41 -13.76 12.29
CA LYS A 20 -11.92 -14.43 13.51
C LYS A 20 -10.39 -14.53 13.40
N VAL A 21 -9.66 -13.96 14.34
CA VAL A 21 -8.21 -14.17 14.44
C VAL A 21 -7.99 -15.55 15.05
N VAL A 22 -7.49 -16.49 14.26
CA VAL A 22 -7.31 -17.90 14.65
C VAL A 22 -5.94 -18.12 15.26
N GLN A 23 -4.88 -17.55 14.66
CA GLN A 23 -3.51 -17.80 15.08
C GLN A 23 -2.59 -16.63 14.75
N LEU A 24 -1.68 -16.30 15.66
CA LEU A 24 -0.60 -15.34 15.45
C LEU A 24 0.69 -16.08 15.07
N CYS A 25 1.50 -15.51 14.15
CA CYS A 25 2.75 -16.12 13.75
C CYS A 25 3.85 -15.06 13.57
N ASP A 26 4.98 -15.25 14.27
CA ASP A 26 6.20 -14.46 14.08
C ASP A 26 7.41 -15.31 14.43
N LEU A 27 8.50 -15.21 13.64
CA LEU A 27 9.74 -15.93 13.94
C LEU A 27 10.35 -15.54 15.31
N ASN A 28 10.06 -14.33 15.77
CA ASN A 28 10.38 -13.89 17.11
C ASN A 28 9.28 -14.35 18.06
N GLU A 29 9.53 -15.45 18.76
CA GLU A 29 8.60 -16.07 19.70
C GLU A 29 8.20 -15.12 20.84
N GLU A 30 9.13 -14.31 21.35
CA GLU A 30 8.84 -13.29 22.37
C GLU A 30 7.84 -12.24 21.85
N LEU A 31 8.00 -11.79 20.60
CA LEU A 31 7.06 -10.86 19.98
C LEU A 31 5.69 -11.52 19.77
N ALA A 32 5.65 -12.79 19.35
CA ALA A 32 4.41 -13.54 19.19
C ALA A 32 3.68 -13.68 20.53
N TRP A 33 4.41 -14.02 21.59
CA TRP A 33 3.89 -14.08 22.96
C TRP A 33 3.38 -12.72 23.43
N MET A 34 4.14 -11.63 23.25
CA MET A 34 3.72 -10.27 23.62
C MET A 34 2.42 -9.87 22.94
N ARG A 35 2.29 -10.14 21.63
CA ARG A 35 1.08 -9.83 20.89
C ARG A 35 -0.10 -10.68 21.30
N SER A 36 0.10 -11.96 21.61
CA SER A 36 -0.97 -12.82 22.11
C SER A 36 -1.56 -12.25 23.41
N HIS A 37 -0.71 -11.81 24.33
CA HIS A 37 -1.15 -11.20 25.59
C HIS A 37 -1.81 -9.83 25.38
N GLU A 38 -1.24 -8.98 24.51
CA GLU A 38 -1.80 -7.66 24.20
C GLU A 38 -3.24 -7.75 23.68
N PHE A 39 -3.53 -8.73 22.84
CA PHE A 39 -4.82 -8.91 22.20
C PHE A 39 -5.70 -9.99 22.83
N SER A 40 -5.25 -10.62 23.91
CA SER A 40 -5.96 -11.74 24.58
C SER A 40 -6.27 -12.89 23.62
N LEU A 41 -5.23 -13.30 22.87
CA LEU A 41 -5.27 -14.40 21.89
C LEU A 41 -4.33 -15.50 22.36
N ASP A 42 -4.84 -16.69 22.66
CA ASP A 42 -4.05 -17.79 23.24
C ASP A 42 -3.22 -18.57 22.21
N ASN A 43 -3.57 -18.48 20.92
CA ASN A 43 -2.95 -19.30 19.88
C ASN A 43 -1.90 -18.51 19.09
N PHE A 44 -0.63 -18.82 19.33
CA PHE A 44 0.50 -18.25 18.59
C PHE A 44 1.56 -19.30 18.31
N THR A 45 2.38 -19.07 17.30
CA THR A 45 3.48 -19.96 16.90
C THR A 45 4.65 -19.16 16.29
N SER A 46 5.86 -19.72 16.35
CA SER A 46 7.01 -19.25 15.57
C SER A 46 7.22 -20.02 14.26
N SER A 47 6.36 -21.00 13.97
CA SER A 47 6.43 -21.83 12.76
C SER A 47 5.36 -21.44 11.74
N MET A 48 5.80 -20.99 10.58
CA MET A 48 4.89 -20.74 9.45
C MET A 48 4.22 -22.03 8.95
N ASP A 49 4.96 -23.15 8.94
CA ASP A 49 4.43 -24.45 8.50
C ASP A 49 3.31 -24.92 9.41
N GLU A 50 3.45 -24.73 10.72
CA GLU A 50 2.39 -25.04 11.69
C GLU A 50 1.14 -24.19 11.44
N MET A 51 1.31 -22.87 11.24
CA MET A 51 0.19 -21.98 10.95
C MET A 51 -0.49 -22.36 9.63
N LEU A 52 0.27 -22.69 8.59
CA LEU A 52 -0.27 -23.08 7.29
C LEU A 52 -0.99 -24.44 7.33
N ALA A 53 -0.55 -25.35 8.18
CA ALA A 53 -1.18 -26.65 8.39
C ALA A 53 -2.47 -26.58 9.21
N ASN A 54 -2.73 -25.47 9.89
CA ASN A 54 -3.94 -25.29 10.70
C ASN A 54 -5.19 -25.19 9.79
N PRO A 55 -6.14 -26.15 9.90
CA PRO A 55 -7.33 -26.18 9.05
C PRO A 55 -8.32 -25.05 9.34
N GLU A 56 -8.25 -24.41 10.51
CA GLU A 56 -9.10 -23.27 10.85
C GLU A 56 -8.64 -21.95 10.19
N VAL A 57 -7.42 -21.91 9.63
CA VAL A 57 -6.91 -20.74 8.93
C VAL A 57 -7.35 -20.78 7.48
N ASP A 58 -8.23 -19.88 7.08
CA ASP A 58 -8.67 -19.69 5.68
C ASP A 58 -7.80 -18.64 4.95
N VAL A 59 -7.38 -17.61 5.68
CA VAL A 59 -6.68 -16.44 5.14
C VAL A 59 -5.42 -16.16 5.93
N VAL A 60 -4.33 -15.90 5.24
CA VAL A 60 -3.04 -15.48 5.83
C VAL A 60 -2.80 -14.00 5.57
N GLY A 61 -2.68 -13.21 6.63
CA GLY A 61 -2.20 -11.82 6.56
C GLY A 61 -0.66 -11.77 6.61
N ILE A 62 0.01 -11.30 5.57
CA ILE A 62 1.46 -11.22 5.44
C ILE A 62 1.92 -9.78 5.68
N TYR A 63 2.64 -9.56 6.79
CA TYR A 63 3.21 -8.29 7.25
C TYR A 63 4.69 -8.42 7.59
N THR A 64 5.34 -9.37 6.98
CA THR A 64 6.77 -9.64 7.12
C THR A 64 7.60 -8.61 6.32
N PRO A 65 8.94 -8.59 6.45
CA PRO A 65 9.79 -7.78 5.58
C PRO A 65 9.53 -8.06 4.10
N ASP A 66 9.52 -7.00 3.28
CA ASP A 66 9.10 -7.02 1.87
C ASP A 66 9.85 -8.04 0.99
N HIS A 67 11.13 -8.28 1.25
CA HIS A 67 11.92 -9.27 0.53
C HIS A 67 11.47 -10.73 0.77
N LEU A 68 10.61 -10.98 1.75
CA LEU A 68 10.03 -12.30 2.06
C LEU A 68 8.63 -12.47 1.48
N HIS A 69 7.99 -11.41 0.98
CA HIS A 69 6.59 -11.44 0.57
C HIS A 69 6.32 -12.50 -0.48
N ALA A 70 7.10 -12.56 -1.57
CA ALA A 70 6.90 -13.55 -2.64
C ALA A 70 6.96 -14.99 -2.09
N THR A 71 7.97 -15.30 -1.28
CA THR A 71 8.12 -16.63 -0.68
C THR A 71 6.91 -17.00 0.19
N HIS A 72 6.48 -16.09 1.06
CA HIS A 72 5.35 -16.34 1.97
C HIS A 72 4.02 -16.44 1.22
N ILE A 73 3.81 -15.63 0.17
CA ILE A 73 2.62 -15.74 -0.70
C ILE A 73 2.58 -17.12 -1.35
N LEU A 74 3.70 -17.57 -1.94
CA LEU A 74 3.80 -18.87 -2.59
C LEU A 74 3.53 -20.03 -1.62
N GLN A 75 4.06 -19.97 -0.40
CA GLN A 75 3.82 -20.98 0.63
C GLN A 75 2.34 -21.02 1.05
N ALA A 76 1.72 -19.86 1.28
CA ALA A 76 0.31 -19.76 1.63
C ALA A 76 -0.61 -20.29 0.51
N LEU A 77 -0.34 -19.94 -0.75
CA LEU A 77 -1.09 -20.43 -1.90
C LEU A 77 -0.98 -21.95 -2.08
N ARG A 78 0.24 -22.51 -1.92
CA ARG A 78 0.48 -23.97 -1.96
C ARG A 78 -0.25 -24.72 -0.83
N ALA A 79 -0.39 -24.08 0.33
CA ALA A 79 -1.19 -24.60 1.45
C ALA A 79 -2.71 -24.38 1.27
N GLY A 80 -3.14 -23.85 0.14
CA GLY A 80 -4.55 -23.62 -0.17
C GLY A 80 -5.19 -22.47 0.61
N LYS A 81 -4.40 -21.51 1.11
CA LYS A 81 -4.90 -20.37 1.87
C LYS A 81 -5.09 -19.14 0.96
N HIS A 82 -6.11 -18.33 1.24
CA HIS A 82 -6.22 -16.98 0.69
C HIS A 82 -5.19 -16.06 1.35
N VAL A 83 -4.85 -14.94 0.71
CA VAL A 83 -3.75 -14.08 1.15
C VAL A 83 -4.16 -12.61 1.17
N ILE A 84 -3.82 -11.92 2.25
CA ILE A 84 -3.66 -10.47 2.28
C ILE A 84 -2.17 -10.19 2.45
N CYS A 85 -1.53 -9.54 1.47
CA CYS A 85 -0.13 -9.16 1.59
C CYS A 85 0.01 -7.64 1.66
N THR A 86 0.69 -7.13 2.69
CA THR A 86 0.92 -5.69 2.83
C THR A 86 1.76 -5.12 1.67
N LYS A 87 1.82 -3.80 1.58
CA LYS A 87 2.67 -3.09 0.61
C LYS A 87 4.14 -2.95 1.11
N PRO A 88 5.12 -2.84 0.21
CA PRO A 88 4.99 -3.10 -1.23
C PRO A 88 4.63 -4.56 -1.48
N PHE A 89 3.86 -4.84 -2.53
CA PHE A 89 3.44 -6.23 -2.80
C PHE A 89 4.62 -7.18 -2.93
N LEU A 90 5.62 -6.78 -3.71
CA LEU A 90 6.91 -7.44 -3.87
C LEU A 90 8.02 -6.40 -3.75
N ASN A 91 9.21 -6.80 -3.37
CA ASN A 91 10.38 -5.92 -3.31
C ASN A 91 11.08 -5.75 -4.68
N ASP A 92 10.85 -6.68 -5.61
CA ASP A 92 11.27 -6.65 -7.00
C ASP A 92 10.36 -7.57 -7.86
N LEU A 93 10.62 -7.63 -9.16
CA LEU A 93 9.82 -8.42 -10.11
C LEU A 93 10.34 -9.84 -10.37
N SER A 94 11.43 -10.26 -9.75
CA SER A 94 12.07 -11.56 -10.05
C SER A 94 11.15 -12.76 -9.86
N GLN A 95 10.28 -12.71 -8.86
CA GLN A 95 9.31 -13.76 -8.55
C GLN A 95 7.87 -13.42 -8.97
N ALA A 96 7.66 -12.30 -9.66
CA ALA A 96 6.30 -11.82 -9.98
C ALA A 96 5.52 -12.80 -10.85
N ARG A 97 6.19 -13.43 -11.84
CA ARG A 97 5.56 -14.46 -12.69
C ARG A 97 5.15 -15.69 -11.88
N GLU A 98 6.05 -16.20 -11.02
CA GLU A 98 5.76 -17.36 -10.20
C GLU A 98 4.56 -17.11 -9.25
N VAL A 99 4.50 -15.91 -8.65
CA VAL A 99 3.37 -15.52 -7.79
C VAL A 99 2.06 -15.45 -8.57
N LEU A 100 2.09 -14.86 -9.79
CA LEU A 100 0.91 -14.77 -10.64
C LEU A 100 0.40 -16.18 -11.06
N GLU A 101 1.30 -17.05 -11.49
CA GLU A 101 0.96 -18.41 -11.89
C GLU A 101 0.46 -19.26 -10.70
N ALA A 102 1.10 -19.15 -9.55
CA ALA A 102 0.68 -19.84 -8.33
C ALA A 102 -0.71 -19.39 -7.87
N GLN A 103 -1.02 -18.10 -7.96
CA GLN A 103 -2.34 -17.59 -7.64
C GLN A 103 -3.40 -18.16 -8.58
N GLN A 104 -3.14 -18.19 -9.89
CA GLN A 104 -4.05 -18.78 -10.88
C GLN A 104 -4.27 -20.29 -10.68
N GLN A 105 -3.19 -21.03 -10.40
CA GLN A 105 -3.25 -22.49 -10.21
C GLN A 105 -3.96 -22.87 -8.91
N SER A 106 -3.77 -22.11 -7.83
CA SER A 106 -4.39 -22.38 -6.54
C SER A 106 -5.88 -22.07 -6.51
N GLY A 107 -6.36 -21.19 -7.39
CA GLY A 107 -7.73 -20.66 -7.36
C GLY A 107 -8.02 -19.82 -6.10
N ARG A 108 -6.96 -19.43 -5.34
CA ARG A 108 -7.11 -18.63 -4.13
C ARG A 108 -7.03 -17.14 -4.43
N MET A 109 -7.72 -16.35 -3.64
CA MET A 109 -7.69 -14.89 -3.77
C MET A 109 -6.47 -14.33 -3.05
N VAL A 110 -5.84 -13.35 -3.68
CA VAL A 110 -4.75 -12.56 -3.10
C VAL A 110 -5.13 -11.09 -3.23
N MET A 111 -5.16 -10.38 -2.11
CA MET A 111 -5.37 -8.95 -2.07
C MET A 111 -4.07 -8.25 -1.65
N VAL A 112 -3.72 -7.20 -2.38
CA VAL A 112 -2.58 -6.35 -2.03
C VAL A 112 -3.04 -5.29 -1.03
N GLY A 113 -2.37 -5.21 0.11
CA GLY A 113 -2.70 -4.30 1.21
C GLY A 113 -2.34 -2.83 0.94
N GLN A 114 -2.82 -2.28 -0.15
CA GLN A 114 -2.75 -0.85 -0.45
C GLN A 114 -3.80 -0.10 0.38
N SER A 115 -3.53 -0.02 1.68
CA SER A 115 -4.46 0.51 2.68
C SER A 115 -4.92 1.94 2.39
N SER A 116 -4.12 2.74 1.68
CA SER A 116 -4.47 4.11 1.31
C SER A 116 -5.79 4.23 0.53
N ARG A 117 -6.15 3.24 -0.30
CA ARG A 117 -7.45 3.25 -1.00
C ARG A 117 -8.65 3.21 -0.06
N PHE A 118 -8.46 2.78 1.19
CA PHE A 118 -9.51 2.52 2.17
C PHE A 118 -9.63 3.58 3.27
N PHE A 119 -8.81 4.63 3.25
CA PHE A 119 -9.10 5.83 4.03
C PHE A 119 -10.39 6.50 3.53
N ALA A 120 -11.24 6.92 4.45
CA ALA A 120 -12.55 7.48 4.12
C ALA A 120 -12.50 8.60 3.07
N PRO A 121 -11.59 9.61 3.14
CA PRO A 121 -11.51 10.65 2.13
C PRO A 121 -11.18 10.11 0.74
N PHE A 122 -10.27 9.13 0.61
CA PHE A 122 -9.91 8.56 -0.70
C PHE A 122 -11.01 7.64 -1.25
N THR A 123 -11.65 6.84 -0.40
CA THR A 123 -12.81 6.04 -0.78
C THR A 123 -13.96 6.94 -1.27
N ARG A 124 -14.23 8.05 -0.56
CA ARG A 124 -15.24 9.04 -0.93
C ARG A 124 -14.89 9.73 -2.25
N GLN A 125 -13.63 10.12 -2.43
CA GLN A 125 -13.12 10.71 -3.67
C GLN A 125 -13.29 9.74 -4.85
N ARG A 126 -12.91 8.49 -4.69
CA ARG A 126 -13.04 7.47 -5.74
C ARG A 126 -14.49 7.26 -6.15
N LYS A 127 -15.38 7.08 -5.19
CA LYS A 127 -16.81 6.89 -5.44
C LYS A 127 -17.41 8.10 -6.19
N HIS A 128 -17.01 9.31 -5.83
CA HIS A 128 -17.48 10.52 -6.49
C HIS A 128 -16.94 10.65 -7.92
N PHE A 129 -15.67 10.28 -8.14
CA PHE A 129 -15.06 10.24 -9.48
C PHE A 129 -15.76 9.21 -10.38
N GLU A 130 -16.06 8.02 -9.88
CA GLU A 130 -16.79 6.96 -10.60
C GLU A 130 -18.22 7.35 -10.98
N GLY A 131 -18.82 8.28 -10.24
CA GLY A 131 -20.11 8.86 -10.60
C GLY A 131 -20.09 9.67 -11.90
N GLY A 132 -18.91 10.01 -12.43
CA GLY A 132 -18.71 10.65 -13.73
C GLY A 132 -19.00 12.14 -13.78
N GLU A 133 -19.49 12.73 -12.68
CA GLU A 133 -19.90 14.14 -12.64
C GLU A 133 -18.74 15.13 -12.85
N PHE A 134 -17.52 14.74 -12.46
CA PHE A 134 -16.32 15.56 -12.69
C PHE A 134 -15.90 15.64 -14.16
N GLY A 135 -16.41 14.76 -15.04
CA GLY A 135 -15.99 14.67 -16.43
C GLY A 135 -14.59 14.04 -16.58
N ASP A 136 -13.99 14.23 -17.76
CA ASP A 136 -12.71 13.62 -18.12
C ASP A 136 -11.57 14.09 -17.21
N LEU A 137 -10.70 13.16 -16.81
CA LEU A 137 -9.51 13.43 -16.01
C LEU A 137 -8.52 14.27 -16.85
N ILE A 138 -8.06 15.39 -16.30
CA ILE A 138 -7.01 16.24 -16.88
C ILE A 138 -5.65 15.88 -16.29
N THR A 139 -5.58 15.72 -14.97
CA THR A 139 -4.36 15.31 -14.25
C THR A 139 -4.69 14.78 -12.87
N VAL A 140 -3.81 13.93 -12.35
CA VAL A 140 -3.85 13.47 -10.96
C VAL A 140 -2.48 13.67 -10.31
N GLU A 141 -2.48 14.14 -9.08
CA GLU A 141 -1.29 14.38 -8.28
C GLU A 141 -1.45 13.73 -6.91
N ALA A 142 -0.44 13.00 -6.47
CA ALA A 142 -0.42 12.47 -5.12
C ALA A 142 0.96 12.65 -4.48
N TYR A 143 0.99 12.83 -3.16
CA TYR A 143 2.23 12.90 -2.42
C TYR A 143 2.13 12.17 -1.08
N TYR A 144 3.28 11.79 -0.58
CA TYR A 144 3.44 11.30 0.78
C TYR A 144 4.70 11.88 1.41
N ASN A 145 4.53 12.77 2.37
CA ASN A 145 5.59 13.37 3.16
C ASN A 145 5.51 12.89 4.59
N ALA A 146 6.66 12.59 5.19
CA ALA A 146 6.70 12.07 6.54
C ALA A 146 7.97 12.49 7.29
N ASP A 147 7.86 12.63 8.59
CA ASP A 147 9.00 12.70 9.51
C ASP A 147 9.18 11.33 10.18
N HIS A 148 9.72 10.39 9.43
CA HIS A 148 9.93 9.03 9.91
C HIS A 148 11.33 8.79 10.49
N ARG A 149 11.99 9.82 11.01
CA ARG A 149 13.31 9.71 11.67
C ARG A 149 13.31 8.70 12.83
N TRP A 150 12.19 8.53 13.52
CA TRP A 150 12.01 7.51 14.54
C TRP A 150 12.11 6.08 14.01
N PHE A 151 11.70 5.86 12.76
CA PHE A 151 11.74 4.55 12.12
C PHE A 151 13.18 4.03 11.92
N LEU A 152 14.13 4.95 11.77
CA LEU A 152 15.55 4.64 11.60
C LEU A 152 16.22 4.08 12.88
N LYS A 153 15.49 4.08 14.02
CA LYS A 153 15.91 3.34 15.21
C LYS A 153 15.83 1.84 14.99
N LYS A 154 15.03 1.37 14.02
CA LYS A 154 14.99 -0.01 13.57
C LYS A 154 16.25 -0.28 12.74
N GLY A 155 17.14 -1.17 13.21
CA GLY A 155 18.47 -1.36 12.61
C GLY A 155 18.46 -1.70 11.13
N TRP A 156 17.49 -2.48 10.64
CA TRP A 156 17.35 -2.84 9.22
C TRP A 156 17.03 -1.65 8.31
N ALA A 157 16.42 -0.58 8.83
CA ALA A 157 16.15 0.63 8.06
C ALA A 157 17.42 1.41 7.64
N LYS A 158 18.58 1.05 8.19
CA LYS A 158 19.89 1.61 7.82
C LYS A 158 20.69 0.71 6.86
N THR A 159 20.08 -0.35 6.36
CA THR A 159 20.71 -1.25 5.38
C THR A 159 20.40 -0.83 3.95
N ASP A 160 21.16 -1.35 2.99
CA ASP A 160 20.92 -1.11 1.56
C ASP A 160 19.61 -1.72 1.06
N ALA A 161 19.07 -2.70 1.80
CA ALA A 161 17.78 -3.32 1.48
C ALA A 161 16.58 -2.39 1.72
N PHE A 162 16.74 -1.37 2.57
CA PHE A 162 15.65 -0.46 2.89
C PHE A 162 15.57 0.67 1.87
N LYS A 163 14.50 0.70 1.10
CA LYS A 163 14.22 1.72 0.08
C LYS A 163 12.89 2.41 0.37
N TRP A 164 12.94 3.70 0.74
CA TRP A 164 11.75 4.53 0.92
C TRP A 164 10.85 4.59 -0.32
N LEU A 165 11.46 4.51 -1.51
CA LEU A 165 10.73 4.44 -2.78
C LEU A 165 9.64 3.37 -2.74
N TYR A 166 9.98 2.16 -2.29
CA TYR A 166 9.03 1.04 -2.21
C TYR A 166 8.19 1.09 -0.93
N GLY A 167 8.81 1.41 0.21
CA GLY A 167 8.14 1.43 1.51
C GLY A 167 7.08 2.52 1.65
N GLY A 168 7.36 3.72 1.17
CA GLY A 168 6.49 4.89 1.34
C GLY A 168 5.76 5.31 0.08
N LEU A 169 6.48 5.50 -1.06
CA LEU A 169 5.85 5.98 -2.28
C LEU A 169 4.89 4.99 -2.93
N SER A 170 4.89 3.72 -2.55
CA SER A 170 3.87 2.76 -2.99
C SER A 170 2.44 3.27 -2.79
N HIS A 171 2.18 4.03 -1.73
CA HIS A 171 0.87 4.62 -1.47
C HIS A 171 0.44 5.68 -2.52
N PRO A 172 1.18 6.79 -2.72
CA PRO A 172 0.78 7.79 -3.72
C PRO A 172 0.88 7.26 -5.16
N VAL A 173 1.78 6.32 -5.46
CA VAL A 173 1.86 5.65 -6.75
C VAL A 173 0.59 4.85 -7.02
N ASP A 174 0.13 4.08 -6.05
CA ASP A 174 -1.10 3.30 -6.18
C ASP A 174 -2.33 4.19 -6.29
N LEU A 175 -2.41 5.28 -5.53
CA LEU A 175 -3.49 6.26 -5.65
C LEU A 175 -3.55 6.89 -7.04
N VAL A 176 -2.41 7.28 -7.62
CA VAL A 176 -2.37 7.80 -8.99
C VAL A 176 -2.82 6.73 -9.99
N ARG A 177 -2.32 5.48 -9.88
CA ARG A 177 -2.75 4.38 -10.75
C ARG A 177 -4.24 4.04 -10.62
N TRP A 178 -4.81 4.26 -9.47
CA TRP A 178 -6.24 4.00 -9.26
C TRP A 178 -7.13 4.87 -10.13
N TYR A 179 -6.69 6.10 -10.46
CA TYR A 179 -7.40 7.02 -11.35
C TYR A 179 -6.86 6.99 -12.79
N LEU A 180 -5.59 6.64 -12.98
CA LEU A 180 -4.91 6.62 -14.26
C LEU A 180 -4.22 5.25 -14.45
N PRO A 181 -4.98 4.18 -14.79
CA PRO A 181 -4.45 2.82 -14.84
C PRO A 181 -3.51 2.56 -16.02
N ASP A 182 -3.56 3.38 -17.07
CA ASP A 182 -2.83 3.25 -18.33
C ASP A 182 -1.50 4.05 -18.35
N ILE A 183 -0.83 4.22 -17.21
CA ILE A 183 0.48 4.88 -17.16
C ILE A 183 1.47 4.11 -18.06
N GLU A 184 2.08 4.82 -19.01
CA GLU A 184 3.03 4.27 -20.00
C GLU A 184 4.49 4.56 -19.63
N GLU A 185 4.77 5.77 -19.12
CA GLU A 185 6.12 6.30 -18.96
C GLU A 185 6.27 7.08 -17.66
N VAL A 186 7.45 7.01 -17.06
CA VAL A 186 7.82 7.79 -15.88
C VAL A 186 9.18 8.48 -16.08
N MET A 187 9.28 9.71 -15.58
CA MET A 187 10.54 10.44 -15.43
C MET A 187 10.61 11.09 -14.06
N GLY A 188 11.78 11.10 -13.43
CA GLY A 188 11.92 11.74 -12.14
C GLY A 188 13.35 11.91 -11.64
N TYR A 189 13.39 12.55 -10.47
CA TYR A 189 14.63 12.81 -9.73
C TYR A 189 14.46 12.39 -8.28
N SER A 190 15.56 11.94 -7.70
CA SER A 190 15.63 11.60 -6.29
C SER A 190 16.95 12.07 -5.68
N SER A 191 16.93 12.28 -4.38
CA SER A 191 18.13 12.66 -3.64
C SER A 191 18.12 12.06 -2.25
N LEU A 192 19.29 11.89 -1.69
CA LEU A 192 19.46 11.65 -0.26
C LEU A 192 19.55 13.01 0.44
N SER A 193 18.57 13.31 1.29
CA SER A 193 18.53 14.58 2.02
C SER A 193 19.70 14.69 3.03
N LYS A 194 19.98 15.91 3.47
CA LYS A 194 20.94 16.13 4.54
C LYS A 194 20.55 15.35 5.81
N ASN A 195 19.27 15.39 6.18
CA ASN A 195 18.76 14.63 7.33
C ASN A 195 18.96 13.12 7.15
N GLY A 196 18.70 12.59 5.96
CA GLY A 196 18.94 11.19 5.64
C GLY A 196 20.41 10.80 5.77
N CYS A 197 21.32 11.62 5.24
CA CYS A 197 22.77 11.44 5.42
C CYS A 197 23.18 11.41 6.89
N GLU A 198 22.75 12.39 7.69
CA GLU A 198 23.08 12.49 9.11
C GLU A 198 22.52 11.31 9.93
N LEU A 199 21.42 10.73 9.49
CA LEU A 199 20.81 9.55 10.12
C LEU A 199 21.40 8.22 9.63
N GLY A 200 22.29 8.25 8.64
CA GLY A 200 22.99 7.08 8.12
C GLY A 200 22.20 6.25 7.12
N LEU A 201 21.19 6.86 6.46
CA LEU A 201 20.52 6.22 5.32
C LEU A 201 21.49 5.94 4.17
N LYS A 202 21.24 4.86 3.47
CA LYS A 202 22.02 4.45 2.28
C LYS A 202 21.32 4.83 0.98
N ASN A 203 20.01 4.79 0.96
CA ASN A 203 19.19 5.05 -0.21
C ASN A 203 18.54 6.45 -0.14
N HIS A 204 18.11 6.96 -1.28
CA HIS A 204 17.43 8.24 -1.39
C HIS A 204 16.13 8.27 -0.56
N ASP A 205 15.77 9.45 -0.08
CA ASP A 205 14.62 9.70 0.78
C ASP A 205 13.73 10.85 0.31
N THR A 206 14.10 11.51 -0.78
CA THR A 206 13.33 12.61 -1.39
C THR A 206 13.17 12.37 -2.88
N PHE A 207 11.93 12.49 -3.38
CA PHE A 207 11.54 12.04 -4.71
C PHE A 207 10.56 12.98 -5.39
N GLN A 208 10.72 13.16 -6.70
CA GLN A 208 9.80 13.89 -7.58
C GLN A 208 9.67 13.13 -8.90
N PHE A 209 8.44 12.72 -9.25
CA PHE A 209 8.16 11.97 -10.47
C PHE A 209 7.02 12.56 -11.26
N ILE A 210 7.15 12.52 -12.59
CA ILE A 210 6.09 12.80 -13.54
C ILE A 210 5.80 11.53 -14.33
N PHE A 211 4.53 11.18 -14.45
CA PHE A 211 4.03 10.08 -15.24
C PHE A 211 3.29 10.59 -16.46
N LYS A 212 3.25 9.77 -17.50
CA LYS A 212 2.44 10.00 -18.69
C LYS A 212 1.64 8.73 -19.00
N SER A 213 0.33 8.89 -19.18
CA SER A 213 -0.53 7.80 -19.62
C SER A 213 -0.41 7.56 -21.12
N ALA A 214 -0.91 6.42 -21.60
CA ALA A 214 -1.05 6.11 -23.01
C ALA A 214 -1.93 7.16 -23.74
N GLY A 215 -2.95 7.67 -23.05
CA GLY A 215 -3.79 8.78 -23.53
C GLY A 215 -3.13 10.16 -23.45
N GLY A 216 -1.89 10.28 -23.00
CA GLY A 216 -1.14 11.54 -22.89
C GLY A 216 -1.45 12.36 -21.65
N ILE A 217 -2.26 11.87 -20.72
CA ILE A 217 -2.59 12.56 -19.45
C ILE A 217 -1.35 12.55 -18.55
N PRO A 218 -0.87 13.74 -18.08
CA PRO A 218 0.21 13.82 -17.13
C PRO A 218 -0.28 13.55 -15.70
N ALA A 219 0.59 12.93 -14.87
CA ALA A 219 0.36 12.77 -13.45
C ALA A 219 1.65 13.02 -12.67
N ARG A 220 1.53 13.24 -11.35
CA ARG A 220 2.69 13.50 -10.50
C ARG A 220 2.62 12.73 -9.20
N VAL A 221 3.78 12.18 -8.81
CA VAL A 221 4.00 11.62 -7.47
C VAL A 221 5.24 12.25 -6.85
N SER A 222 5.15 12.59 -5.56
CA SER A 222 6.29 13.08 -4.79
C SER A 222 6.28 12.58 -3.35
N GLY A 223 7.45 12.65 -2.69
CA GLY A 223 7.55 12.34 -1.28
C GLY A 223 8.90 12.71 -0.69
N SER A 224 8.88 13.01 0.62
CA SER A 224 10.07 13.23 1.43
C SER A 224 9.82 12.63 2.82
N PHE A 225 10.80 11.85 3.35
CA PHE A 225 10.55 11.00 4.52
C PHE A 225 11.34 11.34 5.78
N ASN A 226 12.20 12.35 5.74
CA ASN A 226 13.04 12.73 6.87
C ASN A 226 13.02 14.24 7.12
N SER A 227 11.87 14.88 6.90
CA SER A 227 11.65 16.29 7.16
C SER A 227 10.35 16.50 7.94
N PRO A 228 10.27 17.56 8.75
CA PRO A 228 9.03 17.95 9.39
C PRO A 228 7.89 18.09 8.39
N VAL A 229 6.70 17.64 8.81
CA VAL A 229 5.49 17.66 7.99
C VAL A 229 4.62 18.84 8.37
N ILE A 230 3.88 19.35 7.44
CA ILE A 230 2.88 20.39 7.64
C ILE A 230 1.48 19.85 7.29
N PRO A 231 0.49 20.08 8.14
CA PRO A 231 0.55 20.70 9.48
C PRO A 231 1.30 19.80 10.49
N CYS A 232 1.80 20.35 11.60
CA CYS A 232 2.81 19.72 12.46
C CYS A 232 2.30 18.74 13.53
N GLU A 233 1.01 18.44 13.57
CA GLU A 233 0.41 17.59 14.62
C GLU A 233 0.59 16.08 14.37
N ARG A 234 0.83 15.69 13.11
CA ARG A 234 1.13 14.32 12.73
C ARG A 234 2.53 14.24 12.12
N ASP A 235 3.12 13.08 12.15
CA ASP A 235 4.44 12.82 11.55
C ASP A 235 4.37 12.39 10.08
N SER A 236 3.17 12.35 9.49
CA SER A 236 2.98 12.04 8.08
C SER A 236 1.78 12.74 7.46
N ASN A 237 1.89 13.09 6.18
CA ASN A 237 0.80 13.67 5.39
C ASN A 237 0.80 13.07 3.98
N MET A 238 -0.36 12.57 3.55
CA MET A 238 -0.60 12.04 2.22
C MET A 238 -1.83 12.71 1.63
N SER A 239 -1.74 13.09 0.35
CA SER A 239 -2.85 13.72 -0.38
C SER A 239 -2.95 13.17 -1.79
N CYS A 240 -4.16 13.18 -2.32
CA CYS A 240 -4.44 12.90 -3.73
C CYS A 240 -5.38 13.97 -4.30
N THR A 241 -4.95 14.66 -5.35
CA THR A 241 -5.71 15.71 -6.02
C THR A 241 -6.07 15.31 -7.44
N LEU A 242 -7.34 15.39 -7.78
CA LEU A 242 -7.85 15.21 -9.14
C LEU A 242 -8.24 16.57 -9.72
N ARG A 243 -7.87 16.79 -10.98
CA ARG A 243 -8.38 17.90 -11.80
C ARG A 243 -9.04 17.30 -13.04
N CYS A 244 -10.31 17.62 -13.22
CA CYS A 244 -11.14 17.09 -14.29
C CYS A 244 -11.80 18.23 -15.07
N ALA A 245 -12.42 17.90 -16.19
CA ALA A 245 -13.02 18.88 -17.10
C ALA A 245 -14.08 19.77 -16.41
N ASN A 246 -14.89 19.20 -15.52
CA ASN A 246 -16.02 19.88 -14.88
C ASN A 246 -15.79 20.17 -13.39
N GLY A 247 -14.69 19.71 -12.81
CA GLY A 247 -14.45 19.87 -11.38
C GLY A 247 -13.07 19.44 -10.94
N ALA A 248 -12.83 19.60 -9.64
CA ALA A 248 -11.61 19.16 -8.99
C ALA A 248 -11.91 18.64 -7.59
N SER A 249 -11.09 17.72 -7.11
CA SER A 249 -11.23 17.20 -5.76
C SER A 249 -9.87 16.87 -5.14
N GLN A 250 -9.82 16.87 -3.80
CA GLN A 250 -8.64 16.52 -3.02
C GLN A 250 -9.06 15.71 -1.81
N GLY A 251 -8.46 14.54 -1.68
CA GLY A 251 -8.49 13.74 -0.46
C GLY A 251 -7.20 13.94 0.32
N ASP A 252 -7.30 14.15 1.63
CA ASP A 252 -6.18 14.32 2.54
C ASP A 252 -6.26 13.30 3.68
N TYR A 253 -5.17 12.59 3.89
CA TYR A 253 -5.03 11.66 5.01
C TYR A 253 -4.87 12.39 6.35
N TYR A 254 -4.16 13.51 6.36
CA TYR A 254 -3.73 14.20 7.57
C TYR A 254 -4.89 14.51 8.53
N ASP A 255 -5.96 15.11 8.02
CA ASP A 255 -7.15 15.53 8.76
C ASP A 255 -8.41 14.79 8.30
N LEU A 256 -8.25 13.66 7.60
CA LEU A 256 -9.32 12.85 7.04
C LEU A 256 -10.35 13.70 6.27
N ARG A 257 -9.86 14.58 5.42
CA ARG A 257 -10.65 15.56 4.70
C ARG A 257 -10.81 15.19 3.24
N TYR A 258 -12.01 15.40 2.72
CA TYR A 258 -12.31 15.37 1.30
C TYR A 258 -12.90 16.73 0.86
N ALA A 259 -12.20 17.42 -0.01
CA ALA A 259 -12.66 18.68 -0.58
C ALA A 259 -12.92 18.52 -2.07
N TRP A 260 -14.01 19.16 -2.58
CA TRP A 260 -14.32 19.15 -4.00
C TRP A 260 -14.99 20.44 -4.45
N LYS A 261 -14.84 20.74 -5.75
CA LYS A 261 -15.47 21.87 -6.41
C LYS A 261 -16.01 21.45 -7.78
N MET A 262 -17.29 21.68 -8.01
CA MET A 262 -17.97 21.37 -9.27
C MET A 262 -19.28 22.15 -9.37
N GLY A 263 -19.68 22.57 -10.58
CA GLY A 263 -20.99 23.22 -10.82
C GLY A 263 -21.23 24.47 -9.98
N GLY A 264 -20.19 25.23 -9.62
CA GLY A 264 -20.27 26.39 -8.76
C GLY A 264 -20.33 26.09 -7.25
N GLN A 265 -20.44 24.84 -6.87
CA GLN A 265 -20.38 24.39 -5.47
C GLN A 265 -18.92 24.13 -5.04
N SER A 266 -18.62 24.41 -3.78
CA SER A 266 -17.37 24.04 -3.12
C SER A 266 -17.70 23.47 -1.76
N VAL A 267 -17.32 22.22 -1.52
CA VAL A 267 -17.70 21.46 -0.32
C VAL A 267 -16.45 20.85 0.31
N VAL A 268 -16.43 20.80 1.64
CA VAL A 268 -15.44 20.07 2.43
C VAL A 268 -16.20 19.10 3.34
N GLU A 269 -15.86 17.83 3.24
CA GLU A 269 -16.33 16.75 4.11
C GLU A 269 -15.17 16.33 5.01
N THR A 270 -15.40 16.08 6.30
CA THR A 270 -14.43 15.57 7.27
C THR A 270 -14.89 14.23 7.83
N PHE A 271 -13.94 13.38 8.20
CA PHE A 271 -14.18 12.02 8.71
C PHE A 271 -13.44 11.80 10.04
N GLU A 272 -13.41 12.82 10.86
CA GLU A 272 -12.71 12.84 12.17
C GLU A 272 -13.19 11.75 13.13
N ASP A 273 -14.45 11.34 13.04
CA ASP A 273 -15.05 10.25 13.80
C ASP A 273 -14.40 8.88 13.53
N GLN A 274 -13.60 8.77 12.47
CA GLN A 274 -12.86 7.55 12.15
C GLN A 274 -11.45 7.48 12.76
N ASP A 275 -10.97 8.55 13.36
CA ASP A 275 -9.63 8.60 13.96
C ASP A 275 -9.49 7.64 15.15
N ASP A 276 -10.53 7.45 15.95
CA ASP A 276 -10.52 6.59 17.15
C ASP A 276 -11.01 5.16 16.90
N TYR A 277 -11.35 4.83 15.67
CA TYR A 277 -12.23 3.74 15.34
C TYR A 277 -11.70 2.33 15.65
N TYR A 278 -10.36 2.09 15.76
CA TYR A 278 -9.91 0.69 15.86
C TYR A 278 -8.78 0.36 16.78
N PHE A 279 -8.11 1.33 17.36
CA PHE A 279 -6.92 0.99 18.09
C PHE A 279 -7.25 0.52 19.50
N ARG A 280 -7.22 -0.81 19.69
CA ARG A 280 -7.28 -1.43 21.02
C ARG A 280 -5.96 -1.38 21.76
N PHE A 281 -4.91 -0.83 21.18
CA PHE A 281 -3.62 -0.63 21.83
C PHE A 281 -3.33 0.86 22.04
N GLY A 282 -2.80 1.18 23.21
CA GLY A 282 -2.43 2.56 23.53
C GLY A 282 -1.30 3.09 22.64
N GLY A 283 -1.33 4.38 22.34
CA GLY A 283 -0.34 5.08 21.57
C GLY A 283 -0.91 5.77 20.34
N HIS A 284 -0.19 6.78 19.85
CA HIS A 284 -0.55 7.44 18.60
C HIS A 284 -0.41 6.47 17.43
N SER A 285 -1.45 6.36 16.62
CA SER A 285 -1.39 5.65 15.37
C SER A 285 -1.60 6.63 14.23
N HIS A 286 -0.89 6.38 13.12
CA HIS A 286 -1.10 7.04 11.86
C HIS A 286 -2.11 6.29 10.97
N HIS A 287 -2.85 5.36 11.53
CA HIS A 287 -3.91 4.62 10.88
C HIS A 287 -5.28 5.11 11.40
N ALA A 288 -6.22 5.30 10.52
CA ALA A 288 -7.53 5.87 10.78
C ALA A 288 -8.62 5.06 10.07
N GLY A 289 -8.72 3.79 10.42
CA GLY A 289 -9.81 2.99 9.99
C GLY A 289 -9.63 2.15 8.74
N GLU A 290 -8.68 2.45 7.96
CA GLU A 290 -8.50 1.81 6.67
C GLU A 290 -8.22 0.30 6.77
N TYR A 291 -7.57 -0.15 7.83
CA TYR A 291 -7.28 -1.59 7.99
C TYR A 291 -8.55 -2.42 8.18
N GLN A 292 -9.50 -1.98 8.98
CA GLN A 292 -10.78 -2.68 9.09
C GLN A 292 -11.55 -2.61 7.78
N ASN A 293 -11.61 -1.41 7.16
CA ASN A 293 -12.32 -1.23 5.91
C ASN A 293 -11.83 -2.20 4.82
N TYR A 294 -10.49 -2.34 4.66
CA TYR A 294 -10.00 -3.20 3.59
C TYR A 294 -10.10 -4.69 3.88
N ILE A 295 -9.94 -5.13 5.14
CA ILE A 295 -10.15 -6.54 5.45
C ILE A 295 -11.63 -6.93 5.34
N GLU A 296 -12.57 -6.07 5.75
CA GLU A 296 -13.99 -6.31 5.57
C GLU A 296 -14.38 -6.32 4.08
N TYR A 297 -13.78 -5.43 3.28
CA TYR A 297 -13.93 -5.48 1.82
C TYR A 297 -13.47 -6.84 1.28
N PHE A 298 -12.31 -7.35 1.74
CA PHE A 298 -11.81 -8.64 1.31
C PHE A 298 -12.72 -9.80 1.75
N ALA A 299 -13.29 -9.77 2.96
CA ALA A 299 -14.26 -10.76 3.40
C ALA A 299 -15.48 -10.81 2.47
N ARG A 300 -16.01 -9.64 2.11
CA ARG A 300 -17.14 -9.55 1.16
C ARG A 300 -16.78 -10.09 -0.23
N CYS A 301 -15.56 -9.83 -0.71
CA CYS A 301 -15.07 -10.42 -1.96
C CYS A 301 -15.01 -11.95 -1.88
N LEU A 302 -14.52 -12.52 -0.75
CA LEU A 302 -14.48 -13.96 -0.53
C LEU A 302 -15.88 -14.59 -0.54
N GLU A 303 -16.84 -13.96 0.14
CA GLU A 303 -18.24 -14.42 0.19
C GLU A 303 -18.92 -14.36 -1.19
N ALA A 304 -18.66 -13.28 -1.94
CA ALA A 304 -19.24 -13.08 -3.27
C ALA A 304 -18.54 -13.87 -4.38
N GLY A 305 -17.35 -14.42 -4.13
CA GLY A 305 -16.50 -15.01 -5.16
C GLY A 305 -15.92 -13.98 -6.15
N GLU A 306 -15.80 -12.71 -5.74
CA GLU A 306 -15.32 -11.62 -6.56
C GLU A 306 -13.82 -11.37 -6.34
N THR A 307 -13.09 -11.06 -7.43
CA THR A 307 -11.67 -10.73 -7.34
C THR A 307 -11.46 -9.43 -6.57
N PRO A 308 -10.70 -9.45 -5.45
CA PRO A 308 -10.45 -8.24 -4.68
C PRO A 308 -9.54 -7.26 -5.44
N LYS A 309 -9.64 -5.97 -5.12
CA LYS A 309 -8.80 -4.91 -5.68
C LYS A 309 -8.10 -4.12 -4.56
N PRO A 310 -6.76 -3.89 -4.69
CA PRO A 310 -5.88 -4.33 -5.77
C PRO A 310 -5.60 -5.83 -5.74
N ASP A 311 -5.63 -6.45 -6.90
CA ASP A 311 -5.27 -7.85 -7.10
C ASP A 311 -3.76 -8.04 -7.36
N VAL A 312 -3.33 -9.29 -7.62
CA VAL A 312 -1.94 -9.64 -7.95
C VAL A 312 -1.42 -8.87 -9.16
N ARG A 313 -2.24 -8.73 -10.23
CA ARG A 313 -1.84 -8.02 -11.46
C ARG A 313 -1.57 -6.55 -11.16
N GLU A 314 -2.48 -5.88 -10.47
CA GLU A 314 -2.33 -4.49 -10.07
C GLU A 314 -1.12 -4.30 -9.15
N GLY A 315 -0.89 -5.22 -8.22
CA GLY A 315 0.28 -5.22 -7.34
C GLY A 315 1.59 -5.31 -8.12
N ILE A 316 1.69 -6.23 -9.08
CA ILE A 316 2.86 -6.40 -9.96
C ILE A 316 3.10 -5.15 -10.80
N VAL A 317 2.06 -4.57 -11.41
CA VAL A 317 2.18 -3.34 -12.22
C VAL A 317 2.62 -2.15 -11.36
N THR A 318 2.15 -2.05 -10.11
CA THR A 318 2.63 -1.02 -9.17
C THR A 318 4.11 -1.19 -8.85
N VAL A 319 4.58 -2.42 -8.62
CA VAL A 319 6.01 -2.70 -8.41
C VAL A 319 6.84 -2.38 -9.66
N ALA A 320 6.34 -2.73 -10.86
CA ALA A 320 6.99 -2.40 -12.12
C ALA A 320 7.13 -0.88 -12.33
N LEU A 321 6.10 -0.13 -11.97
CA LEU A 321 6.15 1.33 -12.02
C LEU A 321 7.20 1.89 -11.04
N MET A 322 7.27 1.38 -9.81
CA MET A 322 8.30 1.80 -8.85
C MET A 322 9.71 1.43 -9.32
N GLN A 323 9.89 0.27 -9.96
CA GLN A 323 11.16 -0.09 -10.56
C GLN A 323 11.51 0.86 -11.73
N ALA A 324 10.56 1.21 -12.59
CA ALA A 324 10.75 2.21 -13.65
C ALA A 324 11.13 3.59 -13.08
N MET A 325 10.54 3.99 -11.94
CA MET A 325 10.91 5.21 -11.22
C MET A 325 12.35 5.18 -10.74
N GLU A 326 12.79 4.07 -10.14
CA GLU A 326 14.19 3.89 -9.71
C GLU A 326 15.17 3.97 -10.89
N GLU A 327 14.87 3.26 -11.98
CA GLU A 327 15.68 3.27 -13.21
C GLU A 327 15.74 4.67 -13.84
N SER A 328 14.61 5.40 -13.88
CA SER A 328 14.55 6.76 -14.40
C SER A 328 15.47 7.71 -13.62
N CYS A 329 15.48 7.62 -12.30
CA CYS A 329 16.39 8.40 -11.46
C CYS A 329 17.88 8.05 -11.73
N ALA A 330 18.18 6.77 -11.93
CA ALA A 330 19.55 6.32 -12.19
C ALA A 330 20.05 6.73 -13.59
N GLN A 331 19.17 6.72 -14.60
CA GLN A 331 19.51 7.00 -15.99
C GLN A 331 19.41 8.50 -16.35
N GLY A 332 18.64 9.28 -15.56
CA GLY A 332 18.32 10.67 -15.88
C GLY A 332 17.45 10.83 -17.14
N SER A 333 16.64 9.82 -17.48
CA SER A 333 15.81 9.79 -18.68
C SER A 333 14.48 9.07 -18.41
N PRO A 334 13.43 9.31 -19.24
CA PRO A 334 12.17 8.59 -19.12
C PRO A 334 12.35 7.07 -19.30
N VAL A 335 11.53 6.30 -18.54
CA VAL A 335 11.49 4.83 -18.62
C VAL A 335 10.06 4.38 -18.88
N LYS A 336 9.90 3.47 -19.85
CA LYS A 336 8.60 2.86 -20.18
C LYS A 336 8.33 1.64 -19.33
N ILE A 337 7.16 1.59 -18.70
CA ILE A 337 6.74 0.49 -17.82
C ILE A 337 6.69 -0.83 -18.58
N ARG A 338 6.26 -0.79 -19.86
CA ARG A 338 6.22 -1.98 -20.72
C ARG A 338 7.60 -2.64 -20.86
N GLU A 339 8.67 -1.87 -20.92
CA GLU A 339 10.03 -2.41 -21.04
C GLU A 339 10.47 -3.11 -19.74
N VAL A 340 10.11 -2.56 -18.59
CA VAL A 340 10.36 -3.17 -17.28
C VAL A 340 9.63 -4.52 -17.16
N LEU A 341 8.35 -4.55 -17.48
CA LEU A 341 7.55 -5.78 -17.46
C LEU A 341 8.02 -6.81 -18.51
N ALA A 342 8.39 -6.36 -19.70
CA ALA A 342 8.84 -7.24 -20.78
C ALA A 342 10.11 -8.02 -20.41
N ARG A 343 11.04 -7.42 -19.66
CA ARG A 343 12.25 -8.10 -19.15
C ARG A 343 11.92 -9.29 -18.24
N GLN A 344 10.74 -9.29 -17.63
CA GLN A 344 10.21 -10.39 -16.78
C GLN A 344 9.17 -11.25 -17.52
N GLY A 345 8.98 -11.01 -18.83
CA GLY A 345 7.97 -11.68 -19.62
C GLY A 345 6.51 -11.35 -19.21
N LEU A 346 6.26 -10.19 -18.60
CA LEU A 346 4.98 -9.79 -18.02
C LEU A 346 4.32 -8.60 -18.78
N ALA A 347 4.74 -8.33 -20.03
CA ALA A 347 4.23 -7.19 -20.81
C ALA A 347 2.72 -7.25 -21.07
N GLU A 348 2.14 -8.44 -21.04
CA GLU A 348 0.70 -8.70 -21.21
C GLU A 348 -0.14 -8.09 -20.10
N LEU A 349 0.44 -7.78 -18.93
CA LEU A 349 -0.28 -7.17 -17.81
C LEU A 349 -0.77 -5.74 -18.10
N LEU A 350 -0.23 -5.08 -19.12
CA LEU A 350 -0.67 -3.75 -19.58
C LEU A 350 -1.74 -3.79 -20.68
N SER A 351 -2.12 -4.97 -21.16
CA SER A 351 -2.99 -5.13 -22.33
C SER A 351 -4.43 -5.49 -21.95
N SER A 352 -4.78 -5.47 -20.68
CA SER A 352 -6.09 -5.94 -20.17
C SER A 352 -6.88 -4.85 -19.46
#